data_9ba27af7d9a71117de8f07c5d0dd9f5f
#
_entry.id   9ba27af7d9a71117de8f07c5d0dd9f5f
#
_cell.length_a   1.000
_cell.length_b   1.000
_cell.length_c   1.000
_cell.angle_alpha   90.00
_cell.angle_beta   90.00
_cell.angle_gamma   90.00
#
_symmetry.space_group_name_H-M   'P 1'
#
loop_
_entity.id
_entity.type
_entity.pdbx_description
1 polymer ?
#
loop_
_entity_poly.entity_id
_entity_poly.type
_entity_poly.pdbx_seq_one_letter_code
_entity_poly.pdbx_strand_id
1 'polypeptide(L)' 'GNDNKPANVYNMEGKIVKENATSVEGLPEGIYIFKNKKYVVK' A
#
# COMPACT_ATOMS: atom_id res chain seq x y z
N GLY A 1 8.37 -18.06 1.27
CA GLY A 1 8.87 -16.99 1.84
C GLY A 1 7.93 -16.17 2.65
N ASN A 2 8.51 -15.55 3.53
CA ASN A 2 7.84 -14.70 4.45
C ASN A 2 7.84 -13.30 3.96
N ASP A 3 6.71 -12.80 3.56
CA ASP A 3 6.63 -11.47 3.01
C ASP A 3 6.12 -10.47 4.02
N ASN A 4 6.69 -10.54 5.21
CA ASN A 4 6.32 -9.58 6.23
C ASN A 4 7.16 -8.33 6.23
N LYS A 5 7.96 -8.13 5.19
CA LYS A 5 8.83 -6.97 5.12
C LYS A 5 8.01 -5.73 4.80
N PRO A 6 8.29 -4.62 5.47
CA PRO A 6 7.59 -3.38 5.14
C PRO A 6 7.91 -2.94 3.72
N ALA A 7 6.97 -2.23 3.14
CA ALA A 7 7.12 -1.70 1.80
C ALA A 7 6.36 -0.39 1.70
N ASN A 8 6.62 0.36 0.65
CA ASN A 8 5.90 1.61 0.44
C ASN A 8 4.57 1.34 -0.23
N VAL A 9 3.59 2.14 0.12
CA VAL A 9 2.28 2.10 -0.50
C VAL A 9 2.17 3.28 -1.46
N TYR A 10 1.72 3.00 -2.67
CA TYR A 10 1.58 4.01 -3.71
C TYR A 10 0.12 4.21 -4.05
N ASN A 11 -0.23 5.42 -4.46
CA ASN A 11 -1.57 5.65 -5.00
C ASN A 11 -1.57 5.37 -6.50
N MET A 12 -2.70 5.62 -7.14
CA MET A 12 -2.84 5.32 -8.56
C MET A 12 -2.01 6.26 -9.44
N GLU A 13 -1.51 7.35 -8.88
CA GLU A 13 -0.63 8.25 -9.59
C GLU A 13 0.82 7.86 -9.46
N GLY A 14 1.10 6.84 -8.67
CA GLY A 14 2.47 6.41 -8.46
C GLY A 14 3.18 7.13 -7.33
N LYS A 15 2.46 7.92 -6.56
CA LYS A 15 3.06 8.64 -5.44
C LYS A 15 3.04 7.79 -4.18
N ILE A 16 4.08 7.89 -3.39
CA ILE A 16 4.15 7.18 -2.12
C ILE A 16 3.20 7.86 -1.14
N VAL A 17 2.24 7.11 -0.63
CA VAL A 17 1.30 7.63 0.36
C VAL A 17 1.62 7.11 1.75
N LYS A 18 2.41 6.06 1.85
CA LYS A 18 2.83 5.54 3.15
C LYS A 18 4.13 4.80 2.97
N GLU A 19 5.09 5.06 3.87
CA GLU A 19 6.39 4.39 3.83
C GLU A 19 6.47 3.36 4.93
N ASN A 20 7.23 2.30 4.67
CA ASN A 20 7.51 1.30 5.69
C ASN A 20 6.23 0.68 6.22
N ALA A 21 5.29 0.40 5.35
CA ALA A 21 4.00 -0.14 5.74
C ALA A 21 4.00 -1.66 5.63
N THR A 22 3.24 -2.29 6.50
CA THR A 22 3.03 -3.73 6.41
C THR A 22 1.64 -4.06 5.89
N SER A 23 0.79 -3.05 5.70
CA SER A 23 -0.54 -3.24 5.16
C SER A 23 -1.05 -1.90 4.69
N VAL A 24 -2.23 -1.90 4.06
CA VAL A 24 -2.86 -0.66 3.65
C VAL A 24 -3.90 -0.17 4.67
N GLU A 25 -3.91 -0.76 5.84
CA GLU A 25 -4.86 -0.35 6.88
C GLU A 25 -4.58 1.07 7.33
N GLY A 26 -5.63 1.79 7.65
CA GLY A 26 -5.50 3.15 8.13
C GLY A 26 -5.41 4.19 7.05
N LEU A 27 -5.37 3.79 5.79
CA LEU A 27 -5.35 4.73 4.69
C LEU A 27 -6.75 5.18 4.33
N PRO A 28 -6.89 6.41 3.81
CA PRO A 28 -8.21 6.87 3.37
C PRO A 28 -8.75 6.00 2.25
N GLU A 29 -10.05 6.10 2.05
CA GLU A 29 -10.72 5.38 0.97
C GLU A 29 -10.02 5.66 -0.35
N GLY A 30 -9.76 4.60 -1.12
CA GLY A 30 -9.12 4.76 -2.40
C GLY A 30 -8.48 3.47 -2.87
N ILE A 31 -7.77 3.56 -3.99
CA ILE A 31 -7.09 2.43 -4.59
C ILE A 31 -5.58 2.63 -4.42
N TYR A 32 -4.91 1.60 -3.94
CA TYR A 32 -3.49 1.68 -3.63
C TYR A 32 -2.74 0.51 -4.21
N ILE A 33 -1.45 0.71 -4.45
CA ILE A 33 -0.55 -0.34 -4.91
C ILE A 33 0.41 -0.64 -3.78
N PHE A 34 0.48 -1.90 -3.39
CA PHE A 34 1.32 -2.33 -2.28
C PHE A 34 1.88 -3.71 -2.62
N LYS A 35 3.20 -3.82 -2.63
CA LYS A 35 3.89 -5.07 -2.94
C LYS A 35 3.42 -5.65 -4.27
N ASN A 36 3.31 -4.77 -5.27
CA ASN A 36 2.91 -5.13 -6.64
C ASN A 36 1.49 -5.66 -6.74
N LYS A 37 0.64 -5.33 -5.78
CA LYS A 37 -0.76 -5.73 -5.81
C LYS A 37 -1.63 -4.51 -5.61
N LYS A 38 -2.79 -4.54 -6.24
CA LYS A 38 -3.75 -3.47 -6.12
C LYS A 38 -4.71 -3.78 -4.97
N TYR A 39 -4.89 -2.80 -4.10
CA TYR A 39 -5.78 -2.91 -2.95
C TYR A 39 -6.82 -1.81 -3.01
N VAL A 40 -8.03 -2.14 -2.64
CA VAL A 40 -9.11 -1.16 -2.57
C VAL A 40 -9.47 -0.97 -1.11
N VAL A 41 -9.36 0.26 -0.63
CA VAL A 41 -9.72 0.62 0.74
C VAL A 41 -11.05 1.35 0.69
N LYS A 42 -12.02 0.83 1.41
CA LYS A 42 -13.38 1.40 1.43
C LYS A 42 -13.67 2.10 2.74
#